data_595cee050db6092881f643e056e728d3
#
_entry.id   595cee050db6092881f643e056e728d3
#
_cell.length_a   1.000
_cell.length_b   1.000
_cell.length_c   1.000
_cell.angle_alpha   90.00
_cell.angle_beta   90.00
_cell.angle_gamma   90.00
#
_symmetry.space_group_name_H-M   'P 1'
#
loop_
_entity.id
_entity.type
_entity.pdbx_description
1 polymer ?
#
loop_
_entity_poly.entity_id
_entity_poly.type
_entity_poly.pdbx_seq_one_letter_code
_entity_poly.pdbx_strand_id
1 'polypeptide(L)'
;MTSVFLSLSAVLAASAVASPAAGAAPAADRPAAVPSGWEAVDGTGLTRITGEAGARQAPSATGDEASTAAVEPELLALQSARNGRFTATEVNYAAPNTGVLRARSAEVGGAWEGFAFEWDEASETYALKSLANNRYVAVEKNYTGTAQNVLRARSTSAGGWERFVLYYNEQLDRWALQSTLNGLFVAMENGYSGSLQYALRARSTEITGSWEEFTLYDIGA
;
A
#
# COMPACT_ATOMS: atom_id res chain seq x y z
N MET A 1 -54.22 -59.02 51.65
CA MET A 1 -52.72 -58.78 51.51
C MET A 1 -52.52 -58.14 50.20
N THR A 2 -52.39 -56.83 50.20
CA THR A 2 -52.35 -56.01 48.99
C THR A 2 -50.94 -55.29 48.94
N SER A 3 -50.13 -55.75 48.03
CA SER A 3 -48.80 -55.16 47.82
C SER A 3 -48.86 -53.91 46.89
N VAL A 4 -48.44 -52.81 47.37
CA VAL A 4 -48.31 -51.55 46.60
C VAL A 4 -46.89 -51.48 46.05
N PHE A 5 -46.73 -51.43 44.72
CA PHE A 5 -45.46 -51.14 44.06
C PHE A 5 -45.38 -49.64 43.84
N LEU A 6 -44.33 -48.99 44.43
CA LEU A 6 -44.01 -47.63 44.23
C LEU A 6 -42.99 -47.53 43.08
N SER A 7 -43.40 -46.95 41.94
CA SER A 7 -42.47 -46.67 40.80
C SER A 7 -41.81 -45.33 41.01
N LEU A 8 -40.48 -45.32 41.12
CA LEU A 8 -39.65 -44.15 41.20
C LEU A 8 -39.20 -43.74 39.79
N SER A 9 -39.78 -42.68 39.23
CA SER A 9 -39.36 -42.11 37.93
C SER A 9 -38.23 -41.11 38.16
N ALA A 10 -37.04 -41.47 37.71
CA ALA A 10 -35.91 -40.55 37.70
C ALA A 10 -35.97 -39.63 36.46
N VAL A 11 -36.12 -38.35 36.69
CA VAL A 11 -36.04 -37.31 35.65
C VAL A 11 -34.57 -36.95 35.46
N LEU A 12 -33.96 -37.33 34.36
CA LEU A 12 -32.65 -36.86 33.95
C LEU A 12 -32.80 -35.45 33.36
N ALA A 13 -32.38 -34.44 34.10
CA ALA A 13 -32.22 -33.09 33.54
C ALA A 13 -30.90 -33.05 32.74
N ALA A 14 -31.00 -32.99 31.43
CA ALA A 14 -29.87 -32.74 30.54
C ALA A 14 -29.54 -31.23 30.58
N SER A 15 -28.46 -30.85 31.28
CA SER A 15 -27.93 -29.51 31.22
C SER A 15 -27.19 -29.32 29.89
N ALA A 16 -27.79 -28.57 28.96
CA ALA A 16 -27.13 -28.11 27.75
C ALA A 16 -26.08 -27.04 28.15
N VAL A 17 -24.82 -27.44 28.12
CA VAL A 17 -23.70 -26.49 28.23
C VAL A 17 -23.60 -25.75 26.89
N ALA A 18 -24.07 -24.51 26.84
CA ALA A 18 -23.85 -23.63 25.69
C ALA A 18 -22.34 -23.34 25.61
N SER A 19 -21.67 -23.89 24.61
CA SER A 19 -20.31 -23.49 24.25
C SER A 19 -20.32 -21.99 23.91
N PRO A 20 -19.42 -21.18 24.47
CA PRO A 20 -19.28 -19.79 24.00
C PRO A 20 -18.91 -19.83 22.54
N ALA A 21 -19.67 -19.13 21.71
CA ALA A 21 -19.29 -18.88 20.31
C ALA A 21 -17.89 -18.26 20.34
N ALA A 22 -16.92 -18.94 19.69
CA ALA A 22 -15.62 -18.39 19.46
C ALA A 22 -15.84 -17.08 18.70
N GLY A 23 -15.61 -15.95 19.38
CA GLY A 23 -15.65 -14.64 18.76
C GLY A 23 -14.69 -14.67 17.58
N ALA A 24 -15.20 -14.40 16.39
CA ALA A 24 -14.36 -14.21 15.22
C ALA A 24 -13.34 -13.11 15.59
N ALA A 25 -12.04 -13.45 15.55
CA ALA A 25 -11.00 -12.48 15.69
C ALA A 25 -11.24 -11.38 14.65
N PRO A 26 -10.98 -10.10 14.97
CA PRO A 26 -11.15 -9.02 14.01
C PRO A 26 -10.33 -9.35 12.76
N ALA A 27 -10.92 -9.17 11.59
CA ALA A 27 -10.38 -9.51 10.27
C ALA A 27 -9.13 -8.68 9.85
N ALA A 28 -8.40 -8.12 10.82
CA ALA A 28 -7.36 -7.11 10.63
C ALA A 28 -5.97 -7.67 10.28
N ASP A 29 -5.75 -8.98 10.26
CA ASP A 29 -4.42 -9.57 10.05
C ASP A 29 -4.35 -10.63 8.92
N ARG A 30 -5.30 -10.65 8.00
CA ARG A 30 -5.16 -11.51 6.82
C ARG A 30 -4.48 -10.70 5.71
N PRO A 31 -3.32 -11.16 5.19
CA PRO A 31 -2.72 -10.54 4.01
C PRO A 31 -3.75 -10.43 2.89
N ALA A 32 -3.72 -9.30 2.19
CA ALA A 32 -4.61 -9.06 1.06
C ALA A 32 -4.38 -10.12 -0.03
N ALA A 33 -5.45 -10.70 -0.55
CA ALA A 33 -5.35 -11.62 -1.67
C ALA A 33 -5.08 -10.81 -2.96
N VAL A 34 -4.06 -11.24 -3.72
CA VAL A 34 -3.76 -10.64 -5.03
C VAL A 34 -4.80 -11.15 -6.03
N PRO A 35 -5.57 -10.27 -6.69
CA PRO A 35 -6.56 -10.67 -7.68
C PRO A 35 -5.90 -11.24 -8.95
N SER A 36 -6.66 -12.00 -9.72
CA SER A 36 -6.21 -12.52 -11.02
C SER A 36 -5.81 -11.39 -11.98
N GLY A 37 -4.73 -11.59 -12.71
CA GLY A 37 -4.18 -10.63 -13.68
C GLY A 37 -3.20 -9.63 -13.08
N TRP A 38 -2.94 -9.67 -11.77
CA TRP A 38 -1.91 -8.89 -11.11
C TRP A 38 -0.71 -9.78 -10.80
N GLU A 39 0.48 -9.38 -11.24
CA GLU A 39 1.73 -10.11 -11.05
C GLU A 39 2.72 -9.26 -10.26
N ALA A 40 3.43 -9.89 -9.31
CA ALA A 40 4.49 -9.23 -8.58
C ALA A 40 5.67 -8.95 -9.52
N VAL A 41 6.24 -7.76 -9.42
CA VAL A 41 7.30 -7.28 -10.31
C VAL A 41 8.58 -7.11 -9.51
N ASP A 42 9.67 -7.72 -9.98
CA ASP A 42 11.04 -7.56 -9.46
C ASP A 42 11.75 -6.34 -10.08
N GLY A 43 12.97 -6.06 -9.64
CA GLY A 43 13.76 -4.92 -10.13
C GLY A 43 13.97 -4.94 -11.64
N THR A 44 14.25 -6.11 -12.22
CA THR A 44 14.42 -6.28 -13.67
C THR A 44 13.10 -6.06 -14.43
N GLY A 45 12.02 -6.59 -13.89
CA GLY A 45 10.67 -6.43 -14.44
C GLY A 45 10.22 -4.97 -14.43
N LEU A 46 10.51 -4.21 -13.38
CA LEU A 46 10.18 -2.78 -13.30
C LEU A 46 10.89 -2.01 -14.42
N THR A 47 12.22 -2.14 -14.53
CA THR A 47 13.02 -1.47 -15.59
C THR A 47 12.52 -1.85 -16.98
N ARG A 48 12.21 -3.13 -17.22
CA ARG A 48 11.70 -3.59 -18.51
C ARG A 48 10.34 -2.96 -18.83
N ILE A 49 9.39 -2.99 -17.91
CA ILE A 49 8.03 -2.50 -18.15
C ILE A 49 8.03 -0.98 -18.32
N THR A 50 8.78 -0.24 -17.49
CA THR A 50 8.88 1.23 -17.62
C THR A 50 9.64 1.64 -18.88
N GLY A 51 10.66 0.87 -19.30
CA GLY A 51 11.42 1.12 -20.51
C GLY A 51 10.69 0.74 -21.81
N GLU A 52 9.96 -0.40 -21.85
CA GLU A 52 9.23 -0.89 -23.04
C GLU A 52 7.92 -0.11 -23.29
N ALA A 53 7.28 0.42 -22.27
CA ALA A 53 6.07 1.23 -22.41
C ALA A 53 6.32 2.56 -23.17
N GLY A 54 7.51 2.68 -23.79
CA GLY A 54 7.94 3.91 -24.46
C GLY A 54 7.81 5.04 -23.48
N ALA A 55 8.66 5.04 -22.46
CA ALA A 55 8.64 5.93 -21.31
C ALA A 55 7.45 6.88 -21.37
N ARG A 56 6.39 6.63 -20.62
CA ARG A 56 5.40 7.68 -20.36
C ARG A 56 6.16 8.76 -19.63
N GLN A 57 6.81 9.58 -20.43
CA GLN A 57 7.60 10.70 -19.94
C GLN A 57 6.61 11.64 -19.28
N ALA A 58 6.78 11.86 -18.00
CA ALA A 58 6.08 12.96 -17.36
C ALA A 58 6.42 14.24 -18.13
N PRO A 59 5.47 15.14 -18.38
CA PRO A 59 5.78 16.44 -18.96
C PRO A 59 6.76 17.15 -18.02
N SER A 60 8.04 17.15 -18.37
CA SER A 60 9.06 17.84 -17.60
C SER A 60 10.32 18.12 -18.41
N ALA A 61 11.09 19.07 -17.94
CA ALA A 61 12.26 19.64 -18.62
C ALA A 61 13.52 18.79 -18.37
N THR A 62 14.11 18.40 -19.47
CA THR A 62 15.53 18.08 -19.81
C THR A 62 16.54 17.62 -18.76
N GLY A 63 17.27 16.55 -19.14
CA GLY A 63 18.65 16.24 -18.70
C GLY A 63 19.07 14.79 -18.85
N ASP A 64 19.95 14.51 -19.82
CA ASP A 64 20.58 13.25 -20.17
C ASP A 64 21.64 12.79 -19.15
N GLU A 65 21.77 11.46 -18.96
CA GLU A 65 22.99 10.64 -19.14
C GLU A 65 22.81 9.23 -18.54
N ALA A 66 23.16 8.20 -19.31
CA ALA A 66 23.15 6.80 -18.92
C ALA A 66 24.49 6.33 -18.35
N SER A 67 24.49 5.57 -17.25
CA SER A 67 25.66 4.86 -16.74
C SER A 67 25.30 3.49 -16.17
N THR A 68 26.16 2.51 -16.44
CA THR A 68 26.01 1.09 -16.11
C THR A 68 26.54 0.72 -14.74
N ALA A 69 25.86 -0.31 -14.11
CA ALA A 69 26.36 -1.20 -13.06
C ALA A 69 26.20 -0.78 -11.59
N ALA A 70 25.13 -1.05 -11.14
CA ALA A 70 24.39 -1.45 -9.93
C ALA A 70 22.94 -1.24 -10.36
N VAL A 71 21.96 -1.98 -9.84
CA VAL A 71 20.57 -1.63 -10.16
C VAL A 71 20.34 -0.24 -9.57
N GLU A 72 20.58 0.78 -10.40
CA GLU A 72 20.30 2.16 -10.02
C GLU A 72 18.80 2.25 -9.71
N PRO A 73 18.40 3.00 -8.69
CA PRO A 73 17.00 3.16 -8.37
C PRO A 73 16.24 3.76 -9.56
N GLU A 74 15.10 3.18 -9.90
CA GLU A 74 14.21 3.76 -10.90
C GLU A 74 13.59 5.05 -10.33
N LEU A 75 13.75 6.16 -11.05
CA LEU A 75 13.18 7.45 -10.68
C LEU A 75 11.79 7.60 -11.28
N LEU A 76 10.76 7.48 -10.47
CA LEU A 76 9.39 7.38 -10.94
C LEU A 76 8.47 8.38 -10.24
N ALA A 77 7.45 8.83 -10.97
CA ALA A 77 6.30 9.52 -10.43
C ALA A 77 5.08 8.59 -10.42
N LEU A 78 4.29 8.66 -9.35
CA LEU A 78 3.14 7.81 -9.10
C LEU A 78 1.85 8.61 -9.29
N GLN A 79 1.05 8.29 -10.32
CA GLN A 79 -0.25 8.92 -10.59
C GLN A 79 -1.39 8.01 -10.14
N SER A 80 -2.29 8.51 -9.30
CA SER A 80 -3.49 7.78 -8.90
C SER A 80 -4.50 7.68 -10.05
N ALA A 81 -4.92 6.48 -10.40
CA ALA A 81 -5.97 6.24 -11.38
C ALA A 81 -7.33 6.82 -10.93
N ARG A 82 -7.53 7.01 -9.62
CA ARG A 82 -8.79 7.51 -9.05
C ARG A 82 -9.10 8.96 -9.41
N ASN A 83 -8.09 9.84 -9.39
CA ASN A 83 -8.29 11.26 -9.61
C ASN A 83 -7.36 11.86 -10.68
N GLY A 84 -6.51 11.03 -11.31
CA GLY A 84 -5.57 11.46 -12.35
C GLY A 84 -4.47 12.41 -11.85
N ARG A 85 -4.23 12.46 -10.52
CA ARG A 85 -3.22 13.35 -9.93
C ARG A 85 -2.00 12.60 -9.48
N PHE A 86 -0.85 13.26 -9.58
CA PHE A 86 0.42 12.75 -9.11
C PHE A 86 0.52 12.83 -7.60
N THR A 87 1.14 11.82 -7.04
CA THR A 87 1.47 11.74 -5.61
C THR A 87 2.60 12.70 -5.29
N ALA A 88 2.38 13.59 -4.33
CA ALA A 88 3.37 14.52 -3.82
C ALA A 88 3.68 14.25 -2.34
N THR A 89 4.93 14.48 -1.95
CA THR A 89 5.39 14.46 -0.56
C THR A 89 5.18 15.83 0.08
N GLU A 90 4.35 15.91 1.11
CA GLU A 90 3.99 17.18 1.78
C GLU A 90 5.05 17.57 2.84
N VAL A 91 6.20 18.08 2.39
CA VAL A 91 7.32 18.41 3.30
C VAL A 91 7.06 19.65 4.18
N ASN A 92 6.15 20.54 3.75
CA ASN A 92 5.84 21.79 4.46
C ASN A 92 4.69 21.69 5.46
N TYR A 93 4.11 20.51 5.62
CA TYR A 93 3.07 20.33 6.65
C TYR A 93 3.69 20.29 8.06
N ALA A 94 2.97 20.82 9.03
CA ALA A 94 3.33 20.65 10.43
C ALA A 94 3.20 19.19 10.86
N ALA A 95 3.98 18.81 11.90
CA ALA A 95 3.82 17.50 12.53
C ALA A 95 2.36 17.34 13.04
N PRO A 96 1.80 16.12 12.97
CA PRO A 96 2.41 14.85 12.57
C PRO A 96 2.36 14.57 11.04
N ASN A 97 1.84 15.48 10.23
CA ASN A 97 1.57 15.26 8.81
C ASN A 97 2.73 15.64 7.87
N THR A 98 3.87 16.09 8.41
CA THR A 98 5.09 16.35 7.61
C THR A 98 5.51 15.09 6.85
N GLY A 99 5.66 15.21 5.53
CA GLY A 99 6.05 14.10 4.66
C GLY A 99 4.91 13.16 4.26
N VAL A 100 3.64 13.47 4.58
CA VAL A 100 2.51 12.65 4.12
C VAL A 100 2.43 12.65 2.59
N LEU A 101 2.12 11.48 2.01
CA LEU A 101 1.94 11.32 0.57
C LEU A 101 0.49 11.60 0.19
N ARG A 102 0.29 12.47 -0.82
CA ARG A 102 -1.06 12.84 -1.33
C ARG A 102 -1.08 12.88 -2.85
N ALA A 103 -2.07 12.24 -3.47
CA ALA A 103 -2.31 12.32 -4.91
C ALA A 103 -3.03 13.64 -5.26
N ARG A 104 -2.28 14.76 -5.30
CA ARG A 104 -2.84 16.13 -5.45
C ARG A 104 -2.26 16.97 -6.58
N SER A 105 -1.07 16.67 -7.08
CA SER A 105 -0.41 17.47 -8.10
C SER A 105 -0.99 17.21 -9.49
N ALA A 106 -1.21 18.26 -10.28
CA ALA A 106 -1.71 18.13 -11.64
C ALA A 106 -0.62 17.63 -12.62
N GLU A 107 0.64 17.89 -12.29
CA GLU A 107 1.83 17.59 -13.09
C GLU A 107 3.01 17.24 -12.19
N VAL A 108 4.06 16.68 -12.76
CA VAL A 108 5.36 16.48 -12.09
C VAL A 108 6.15 17.76 -12.23
N GLY A 109 6.16 18.58 -11.17
CA GLY A 109 6.86 19.88 -11.14
C GLY A 109 8.28 19.78 -10.58
N GLY A 110 8.70 18.62 -10.09
CA GLY A 110 10.05 18.43 -9.53
C GLY A 110 10.12 17.32 -8.46
N ALA A 111 10.99 17.52 -7.48
CA ALA A 111 11.32 16.52 -6.47
C ALA A 111 10.13 16.12 -5.58
N TRP A 112 9.09 16.93 -5.49
CA TRP A 112 7.93 16.64 -4.61
C TRP A 112 7.12 15.45 -5.10
N GLU A 113 7.05 15.25 -6.41
CA GLU A 113 6.31 14.17 -7.06
C GLU A 113 7.22 12.98 -7.42
N GLY A 114 8.54 13.13 -7.21
CA GLY A 114 9.54 12.13 -7.56
C GLY A 114 9.86 11.17 -6.41
N PHE A 115 10.05 9.89 -6.78
CA PHE A 115 10.45 8.83 -5.87
C PHE A 115 11.51 7.96 -6.53
N ALA A 116 12.56 7.61 -5.79
CA ALA A 116 13.47 6.54 -6.15
C ALA A 116 12.87 5.20 -5.66
N PHE A 117 12.68 4.26 -6.57
CA PHE A 117 12.22 2.90 -6.29
C PHE A 117 13.46 2.01 -6.17
N GLU A 118 13.82 1.65 -4.95
CA GLU A 118 15.00 0.86 -4.62
C GLU A 118 14.58 -0.61 -4.42
N TRP A 119 15.03 -1.50 -5.31
CA TRP A 119 14.82 -2.94 -5.19
C TRP A 119 15.77 -3.55 -4.16
N ASP A 120 15.26 -4.47 -3.36
CA ASP A 120 16.02 -5.27 -2.42
C ASP A 120 15.83 -6.76 -2.75
N GLU A 121 16.85 -7.34 -3.35
CA GLU A 121 16.87 -8.74 -3.80
C GLU A 121 16.66 -9.73 -2.65
N ALA A 122 17.18 -9.42 -1.46
CA ALA A 122 17.12 -10.33 -0.32
C ALA A 122 15.71 -10.47 0.25
N SER A 123 14.91 -9.41 0.18
CA SER A 123 13.52 -9.39 0.66
C SER A 123 12.49 -9.42 -0.45
N GLU A 124 12.92 -9.37 -1.73
CA GLU A 124 12.05 -9.30 -2.91
C GLU A 124 11.01 -8.17 -2.80
N THR A 125 11.46 -6.98 -2.36
CA THR A 125 10.60 -5.83 -2.10
C THR A 125 11.23 -4.52 -2.56
N TYR A 126 10.39 -3.50 -2.73
CA TYR A 126 10.81 -2.14 -2.98
C TYR A 126 10.78 -1.28 -1.73
N ALA A 127 11.72 -0.35 -1.64
CA ALA A 127 11.61 0.82 -0.79
C ALA A 127 11.43 2.06 -1.67
N LEU A 128 10.49 2.93 -1.32
CA LEU A 128 10.26 4.18 -2.01
C LEU A 128 10.92 5.32 -1.23
N LYS A 129 11.83 6.05 -1.88
CA LYS A 129 12.52 7.18 -1.27
C LYS A 129 12.11 8.48 -1.95
N SER A 130 11.48 9.38 -1.21
CA SER A 130 11.05 10.67 -1.75
C SER A 130 12.25 11.55 -2.09
N LEU A 131 12.26 12.09 -3.31
CA LEU A 131 13.28 13.04 -3.75
C LEU A 131 13.14 14.41 -3.06
N ALA A 132 11.96 14.75 -2.53
CA ALA A 132 11.70 16.03 -1.87
C ALA A 132 12.46 16.20 -0.55
N ASN A 133 12.67 15.13 0.20
CA ASN A 133 13.30 15.19 1.53
C ASN A 133 14.32 14.09 1.79
N ASN A 134 14.62 13.27 0.80
CA ASN A 134 15.56 12.14 0.89
C ASN A 134 15.21 11.16 2.02
N ARG A 135 13.89 10.91 2.23
CA ARG A 135 13.38 10.00 3.26
C ARG A 135 12.58 8.86 2.64
N TYR A 136 12.70 7.68 3.25
CA TYR A 136 11.89 6.53 2.86
C TYR A 136 10.45 6.68 3.31
N VAL A 137 9.55 6.21 2.47
CA VAL A 137 8.12 6.17 2.70
C VAL A 137 7.79 5.05 3.67
N ALA A 138 7.26 5.40 4.83
CA ALA A 138 6.83 4.47 5.88
C ALA A 138 5.30 4.42 5.96
N VAL A 139 4.75 3.26 6.34
CA VAL A 139 3.34 3.10 6.72
C VAL A 139 3.17 3.41 8.20
N GLU A 140 2.37 4.40 8.55
CA GLU A 140 2.17 4.87 9.94
C GLU A 140 1.15 4.00 10.69
N LYS A 141 1.53 2.75 11.00
CA LYS A 141 0.68 1.78 11.69
C LYS A 141 0.19 2.26 13.06
N ASN A 142 1.02 3.03 13.77
CA ASN A 142 0.72 3.47 15.14
C ASN A 142 -0.15 4.73 15.22
N TYR A 143 -0.47 5.35 14.09
CA TYR A 143 -1.46 6.43 14.05
C TYR A 143 -2.86 5.87 14.24
N THR A 144 -3.80 6.70 14.63
CA THR A 144 -5.18 6.31 14.88
C THR A 144 -6.17 7.01 13.95
N GLY A 145 -7.39 6.47 13.86
CA GLY A 145 -8.47 7.05 13.06
C GLY A 145 -8.11 7.14 11.57
N THR A 146 -8.40 8.28 10.95
CA THR A 146 -8.17 8.51 9.52
C THR A 146 -6.70 8.56 9.13
N ALA A 147 -5.79 8.80 10.06
CA ALA A 147 -4.35 8.83 9.84
C ALA A 147 -3.68 7.44 9.95
N GLN A 148 -4.40 6.42 10.47
CA GLN A 148 -3.83 5.08 10.61
C GLN A 148 -3.42 4.52 9.25
N ASN A 149 -2.20 3.96 9.18
CA ASN A 149 -1.60 3.40 7.98
C ASN A 149 -1.37 4.41 6.83
N VAL A 150 -1.40 5.73 7.10
CA VAL A 150 -1.04 6.72 6.09
C VAL A 150 0.42 6.57 5.70
N LEU A 151 0.74 6.82 4.43
CA LEU A 151 2.11 6.79 3.94
C LEU A 151 2.79 8.13 4.18
N ARG A 152 4.01 8.07 4.75
CA ARG A 152 4.84 9.27 5.03
C ARG A 152 6.30 9.05 4.66
N ALA A 153 6.88 9.96 3.90
CA ALA A 153 8.32 10.02 3.64
C ALA A 153 9.03 10.63 4.87
N ARG A 154 9.44 9.79 5.84
CA ARG A 154 10.03 10.22 7.12
C ARG A 154 11.23 9.42 7.60
N SER A 155 11.39 8.17 7.14
CA SER A 155 12.41 7.27 7.66
C SER A 155 13.78 7.54 7.03
N THR A 156 14.85 7.36 7.81
CA THR A 156 16.24 7.49 7.34
C THR A 156 16.78 6.19 6.73
N SER A 157 16.09 5.08 6.96
CA SER A 157 16.46 3.74 6.46
C SER A 157 15.22 2.96 6.10
N ALA A 158 15.35 2.00 5.17
CA ALA A 158 14.29 1.10 4.79
C ALA A 158 14.29 -0.14 5.70
N GLY A 159 13.28 -0.26 6.54
CA GLY A 159 12.98 -1.43 7.36
C GLY A 159 11.62 -2.02 7.00
N GLY A 160 11.04 -2.86 7.87
CA GLY A 160 9.76 -3.51 7.59
C GLY A 160 8.55 -2.56 7.44
N TRP A 161 8.68 -1.30 7.87
CA TRP A 161 7.63 -0.30 7.71
C TRP A 161 7.69 0.42 6.35
N GLU A 162 8.82 0.32 5.66
CA GLU A 162 9.15 1.03 4.43
C GLU A 162 9.19 0.11 3.21
N ARG A 163 8.78 -1.17 3.35
CA ARG A 163 8.85 -2.17 2.28
C ARG A 163 7.49 -2.43 1.65
N PHE A 164 7.52 -2.56 0.32
CA PHE A 164 6.33 -2.77 -0.52
C PHE A 164 6.61 -3.84 -1.57
N VAL A 165 5.59 -4.65 -1.86
CA VAL A 165 5.54 -5.45 -3.09
C VAL A 165 4.83 -4.61 -4.14
N LEU A 166 5.40 -4.57 -5.33
CA LEU A 166 4.85 -3.86 -6.48
C LEU A 166 4.19 -4.89 -7.41
N TYR A 167 2.95 -4.63 -7.80
CA TYR A 167 2.20 -5.47 -8.74
C TYR A 167 1.88 -4.70 -10.00
N TYR A 168 1.90 -5.41 -11.13
CA TYR A 168 1.49 -4.88 -12.43
C TYR A 168 0.38 -5.73 -13.04
N ASN A 169 -0.56 -5.07 -13.70
CA ASN A 169 -1.60 -5.68 -14.50
C ASN A 169 -1.41 -5.21 -15.95
N GLU A 170 -0.94 -6.11 -16.81
CA GLU A 170 -0.63 -5.81 -18.21
C GLU A 170 -1.88 -5.39 -19.01
N GLN A 171 -3.02 -6.06 -18.76
CA GLN A 171 -4.27 -5.77 -19.50
C GLN A 171 -4.83 -4.37 -19.18
N LEU A 172 -4.68 -3.94 -17.94
CA LEU A 172 -5.15 -2.62 -17.49
C LEU A 172 -4.08 -1.54 -17.68
N ASP A 173 -2.82 -1.95 -17.83
CA ASP A 173 -1.65 -1.09 -17.76
C ASP A 173 -1.66 -0.26 -16.47
N ARG A 174 -1.73 -0.96 -15.33
CA ARG A 174 -1.86 -0.39 -14.00
C ARG A 174 -0.95 -1.08 -13.01
N TRP A 175 -0.60 -0.32 -11.99
CA TRP A 175 0.26 -0.72 -10.89
C TRP A 175 -0.51 -0.68 -9.57
N ALA A 176 -0.14 -1.55 -8.64
CA ALA A 176 -0.62 -1.53 -7.27
C ALA A 176 0.55 -1.80 -6.30
N LEU A 177 0.49 -1.20 -5.12
CA LEU A 177 1.48 -1.36 -4.07
C LEU A 177 0.85 -2.06 -2.87
N GLN A 178 1.52 -3.09 -2.33
CA GLN A 178 1.12 -3.77 -1.11
C GLN A 178 2.19 -3.56 -0.04
N SER A 179 1.79 -3.06 1.12
CA SER A 179 2.70 -2.91 2.26
C SER A 179 3.03 -4.27 2.88
N THR A 180 4.30 -4.57 3.07
CA THR A 180 4.74 -5.79 3.77
C THR A 180 4.47 -5.72 5.28
N LEU A 181 4.32 -4.52 5.85
CA LEU A 181 4.05 -4.31 7.27
C LEU A 181 2.71 -4.91 7.72
N ASN A 182 1.67 -4.76 6.91
CA ASN A 182 0.31 -5.18 7.25
C ASN A 182 -0.39 -6.01 6.16
N GLY A 183 0.29 -6.29 5.04
CA GLY A 183 -0.26 -7.06 3.93
C GLY A 183 -1.41 -6.37 3.17
N LEU A 184 -1.61 -5.06 3.36
CA LEU A 184 -2.71 -4.32 2.75
C LEU A 184 -2.23 -3.50 1.55
N PHE A 185 -3.11 -3.37 0.55
CA PHE A 185 -2.85 -2.52 -0.61
C PHE A 185 -2.97 -1.04 -0.26
N VAL A 186 -2.13 -0.25 -0.93
CA VAL A 186 -2.17 1.21 -0.85
C VAL A 186 -3.37 1.72 -1.65
N ALA A 187 -4.20 2.53 -1.02
CA ALA A 187 -5.35 3.18 -1.62
C ALA A 187 -5.27 4.70 -1.44
N MET A 188 -5.80 5.45 -2.41
CA MET A 188 -5.93 6.89 -2.33
C MET A 188 -7.26 7.28 -1.68
N GLU A 189 -7.23 8.13 -0.65
CA GLU A 189 -8.38 8.54 0.16
C GLU A 189 -9.11 9.76 -0.43
N ASN A 190 -10.07 9.52 -1.31
CA ASN A 190 -10.81 10.59 -1.97
C ASN A 190 -11.84 11.31 -1.08
N GLY A 191 -12.32 10.65 -0.02
CA GLY A 191 -13.35 11.17 0.89
C GLY A 191 -12.82 11.97 2.08
N TYR A 192 -11.51 12.06 2.26
CA TYR A 192 -10.92 12.81 3.37
C TYR A 192 -10.84 14.31 3.07
N SER A 193 -10.71 15.11 4.12
CA SER A 193 -10.57 16.56 4.03
C SER A 193 -9.29 17.04 4.72
N GLY A 194 -8.97 18.33 4.55
CA GLY A 194 -7.80 18.95 5.18
C GLY A 194 -6.48 18.35 4.70
N SER A 195 -5.53 18.18 5.63
CA SER A 195 -4.18 17.69 5.33
C SER A 195 -4.12 16.22 4.89
N LEU A 196 -5.18 15.45 5.09
CA LEU A 196 -5.29 14.06 4.66
C LEU A 196 -6.16 13.86 3.40
N GLN A 197 -6.68 14.94 2.80
CA GLN A 197 -7.39 14.85 1.52
C GLN A 197 -6.46 14.24 0.45
N TYR A 198 -6.93 13.20 -0.23
CA TYR A 198 -6.16 12.43 -1.23
C TYR A 198 -4.91 11.73 -0.67
N ALA A 199 -4.82 11.52 0.64
CA ALA A 199 -3.70 10.79 1.24
C ALA A 199 -3.66 9.34 0.75
N LEU A 200 -2.45 8.79 0.63
CA LEU A 200 -2.23 7.38 0.37
C LEU A 200 -2.18 6.62 1.69
N ARG A 201 -2.89 5.48 1.77
CA ARG A 201 -2.95 4.61 2.95
C ARG A 201 -2.85 3.13 2.58
N ALA A 202 -2.06 2.35 3.31
CA ALA A 202 -2.03 0.89 3.21
C ALA A 202 -3.21 0.29 4.00
N ARG A 203 -4.41 0.20 3.37
CA ARG A 203 -5.66 -0.16 4.06
C ARG A 203 -6.57 -1.14 3.33
N SER A 204 -6.39 -1.35 2.03
CA SER A 204 -7.32 -2.16 1.23
C SER A 204 -6.95 -3.63 1.28
N THR A 205 -7.94 -4.49 1.51
CA THR A 205 -7.75 -5.95 1.54
C THR A 205 -7.70 -6.57 0.15
N GLU A 206 -8.03 -5.80 -0.88
CA GLU A 206 -8.05 -6.24 -2.28
C GLU A 206 -7.88 -5.04 -3.23
N ILE A 207 -7.54 -5.30 -4.49
CA ILE A 207 -7.55 -4.30 -5.55
C ILE A 207 -8.94 -4.36 -6.20
N THR A 208 -9.77 -3.37 -5.91
CA THR A 208 -11.16 -3.29 -6.40
C THR A 208 -11.34 -2.34 -7.58
N GLY A 209 -10.27 -1.63 -7.95
CA GLY A 209 -10.26 -0.67 -9.06
C GLY A 209 -9.44 0.57 -8.76
N SER A 210 -9.85 1.70 -9.30
CA SER A 210 -9.06 2.94 -9.35
C SER A 210 -8.57 3.50 -8.00
N TRP A 211 -9.07 3.00 -6.86
CA TRP A 211 -8.61 3.41 -5.53
C TRP A 211 -7.20 2.91 -5.22
N GLU A 212 -6.91 1.67 -5.63
CA GLU A 212 -5.66 0.96 -5.42
C GLU A 212 -4.77 0.96 -6.66
N GLU A 213 -5.26 1.50 -7.78
CA GLU A 213 -4.57 1.51 -9.06
C GLU A 213 -3.80 2.81 -9.28
N PHE A 214 -2.60 2.64 -9.82
CA PHE A 214 -1.69 3.73 -10.15
C PHE A 214 -1.11 3.55 -11.55
N THR A 215 -0.62 4.64 -12.11
CA THR A 215 0.27 4.65 -13.29
C THR A 215 1.63 5.15 -12.84
N LEU A 216 2.70 4.49 -13.27
CA LEU A 216 4.06 4.93 -13.06
C LEU A 216 4.56 5.69 -14.30
N TYR A 217 5.30 6.76 -14.07
CA TYR A 217 5.94 7.58 -15.10
C TYR A 217 7.41 7.68 -14.79
N ASP A 218 8.25 7.43 -15.79
CA ASP A 218 9.68 7.66 -15.69
C ASP A 218 9.97 9.18 -15.64
N ILE A 219 10.80 9.57 -14.70
CA ILE A 219 11.25 10.95 -14.49
C ILE A 219 12.78 11.07 -14.46
N GLY A 220 13.49 9.97 -14.74
CA GLY A 220 14.94 9.86 -14.71
C GLY A 220 15.62 10.12 -16.06
N ALA A 221 14.84 10.33 -17.13
CA ALA A 221 15.35 10.57 -18.47
C ALA A 221 15.48 12.07 -18.79
#